data_7ac9fc041f219b6e2b3f3f2ad248caca
#
_entry.id   7ac9fc041f219b6e2b3f3f2ad248caca
#
_cell.length_a   1.000
_cell.length_b   1.000
_cell.length_c   1.000
_cell.angle_alpha   90.00
_cell.angle_beta   90.00
_cell.angle_gamma   90.00
#
_symmetry.space_group_name_H-M   'P 1'
#
loop_
_entity.id
_entity.type
_entity.pdbx_description
1 polymer ?
#
loop_
_entity_poly.entity_id
_entity_poly.type
_entity_poly.pdbx_seq_one_letter_code
_entity_poly.pdbx_strand_id
1 'polypeptide(L)'
;LVVVVVPGGRDVGLTLAGLFLGELALRVWWQSWAHLMGLHGHHLPDMDDVATAGHDYYNKELRGGEGHMEVSKLILNVVKNKATMTLSVKPFGCMPSSGVSDGVQSLVTERWPEAIFCAVETSGDGAVNFYSRVQMFLFKARQRALAEYTAALEAHGVTEAEVRDFVKGTKWAHPLHRSPH
;
A
#
# COMPACT_ATOMS: atom_id res chain seq x y z
N LEU A 1 9.21 2.78 -12.53
CA LEU A 1 9.99 1.93 -13.46
C LEU A 1 11.05 2.79 -14.12
N VAL A 2 12.30 2.65 -13.73
CA VAL A 2 13.41 3.29 -14.41
C VAL A 2 13.77 2.38 -15.58
N VAL A 3 13.45 2.80 -16.81
CA VAL A 3 13.94 2.11 -17.99
C VAL A 3 15.40 2.53 -18.18
N VAL A 4 16.32 1.69 -17.74
CA VAL A 4 17.73 1.89 -18.02
C VAL A 4 18.03 1.30 -19.39
N VAL A 5 18.24 2.17 -20.38
CA VAL A 5 18.82 1.77 -21.65
C VAL A 5 20.31 1.56 -21.41
N VAL A 6 20.71 0.30 -21.30
CA VAL A 6 22.12 -0.05 -21.13
C VAL A 6 22.82 0.08 -22.50
N PRO A 7 23.80 0.99 -22.67
CA PRO A 7 24.62 1.03 -23.86
C PRO A 7 25.45 -0.24 -23.95
N GLY A 8 25.61 -0.75 -25.17
CA GLY A 8 26.21 -2.06 -25.37
C GLY A 8 27.62 -2.25 -24.77
N GLY A 9 27.77 -3.28 -24.02
CA GLY A 9 28.94 -4.15 -23.95
C GLY A 9 29.93 -3.90 -22.81
N ARG A 10 30.37 -2.73 -22.43
CA ARG A 10 31.43 -2.56 -21.43
C ARG A 10 31.00 -1.92 -20.11
N ASP A 11 29.90 -1.22 -20.07
CA ASP A 11 29.46 -0.43 -18.92
C ASP A 11 28.29 -1.05 -18.14
N VAL A 12 27.89 -2.29 -18.47
CA VAL A 12 26.78 -2.99 -17.80
C VAL A 12 27.06 -3.16 -16.31
N GLY A 13 28.28 -3.55 -15.95
CA GLY A 13 28.66 -3.74 -14.56
C GLY A 13 28.64 -2.42 -13.77
N LEU A 14 29.10 -1.33 -14.36
CA LEU A 14 29.08 -0.01 -13.72
C LEU A 14 27.66 0.53 -13.57
N THR A 15 26.82 0.31 -14.59
CA THR A 15 25.40 0.70 -14.56
C THR A 15 24.63 -0.09 -13.49
N LEU A 16 24.83 -1.40 -13.41
CA LEU A 16 24.21 -2.24 -12.39
C LEU A 16 24.67 -1.87 -10.99
N ALA A 17 25.99 -1.61 -10.80
CA ALA A 17 26.51 -1.13 -9.53
C ALA A 17 25.91 0.23 -9.14
N GLY A 18 25.77 1.15 -10.10
CA GLY A 18 25.13 2.45 -9.89
C GLY A 18 23.66 2.33 -9.47
N LEU A 19 22.91 1.44 -10.09
CA LEU A 19 21.51 1.16 -9.75
C LEU A 19 21.40 0.56 -8.32
N PHE A 20 22.24 -0.40 -8.01
CA PHE A 20 22.27 -1.01 -6.67
C PHE A 20 22.63 0.01 -5.58
N LEU A 21 23.63 0.85 -5.81
CA LEU A 21 24.01 1.91 -4.88
C LEU A 21 22.90 2.96 -4.76
N GLY A 22 22.24 3.31 -5.84
CA GLY A 22 21.10 4.23 -5.83
C GLY A 22 19.92 3.68 -5.03
N GLU A 23 19.59 2.42 -5.20
CA GLU A 23 18.54 1.76 -4.41
C GLU A 23 18.92 1.72 -2.92
N LEU A 24 20.15 1.34 -2.60
CA LEU A 24 20.64 1.32 -1.23
C LEU A 24 20.56 2.71 -0.59
N ALA A 25 20.98 3.76 -1.30
CA ALA A 25 20.92 5.14 -0.83
C ALA A 25 19.46 5.57 -0.55
N LEU A 26 18.52 5.22 -1.42
CA LEU A 26 17.09 5.50 -1.23
C LEU A 26 16.52 4.75 -0.02
N ARG A 27 16.89 3.49 0.18
CA ARG A 27 16.47 2.70 1.34
C ARG A 27 16.98 3.29 2.65
N VAL A 28 18.27 3.68 2.70
CA VAL A 28 18.87 4.32 3.88
C VAL A 28 18.22 5.67 4.16
N TRP A 29 18.01 6.48 3.13
CA TRP A 29 17.36 7.77 3.25
C TRP A 29 15.92 7.64 3.78
N TRP A 30 15.12 6.75 3.20
CA TRP A 30 13.77 6.45 3.66
C TRP A 30 13.77 5.99 5.12
N GLN A 31 14.63 5.03 5.46
CA GLN A 31 14.67 4.47 6.80
C GLN A 31 15.07 5.53 7.85
N SER A 32 15.96 6.45 7.50
CA SER A 32 16.34 7.55 8.37
C SER A 32 15.17 8.48 8.66
N TRP A 33 14.42 8.86 7.63
CA TRP A 33 13.20 9.68 7.79
C TRP A 33 12.10 8.94 8.56
N ALA A 34 11.86 7.68 8.25
CA ALA A 34 10.87 6.87 8.96
C ALA A 34 11.22 6.78 10.46
N HIS A 35 12.50 6.61 10.78
CA HIS A 35 12.96 6.59 12.17
C HIS A 35 12.76 7.95 12.87
N LEU A 36 13.13 9.04 12.23
CA LEU A 36 12.94 10.40 12.77
C LEU A 36 11.46 10.74 13.01
N MET A 37 10.57 10.24 12.16
CA MET A 37 9.11 10.43 12.29
C MET A 37 8.45 9.42 13.24
N GLY A 38 9.21 8.52 13.87
CA GLY A 38 8.67 7.51 14.77
C GLY A 38 7.92 6.37 14.05
N LEU A 39 8.05 6.25 12.75
CA LEU A 39 7.45 5.20 11.93
C LEU A 39 8.33 3.93 11.95
N HIS A 40 8.57 3.41 13.15
CA HIS A 40 9.39 2.20 13.32
C HIS A 40 8.73 0.99 12.68
N GLY A 41 9.51 0.21 11.92
CA GLY A 41 9.00 -0.96 11.21
C GLY A 41 8.35 -0.69 9.84
N HIS A 42 8.28 0.57 9.40
CA HIS A 42 7.82 0.91 8.06
C HIS A 42 8.99 0.89 7.08
N HIS A 43 9.03 -0.13 6.25
CA HIS A 43 10.05 -0.31 5.21
C HIS A 43 9.46 -0.02 3.83
N LEU A 44 10.34 0.34 2.89
CA LEU A 44 9.95 0.35 1.48
C LEU A 44 9.52 -1.07 1.07
N PRO A 45 8.48 -1.19 0.24
CA PRO A 45 8.03 -2.50 -0.25
C PRO A 45 9.18 -3.21 -0.98
N ASP A 46 9.26 -4.52 -0.79
CA ASP A 46 10.11 -5.35 -1.61
C ASP A 46 9.50 -5.47 -3.00
N MET A 47 10.28 -5.16 -4.03
CA MET A 47 9.80 -5.18 -5.41
C MET A 47 9.61 -6.60 -5.94
N ASP A 48 10.30 -7.60 -5.40
CA ASP A 48 10.09 -9.00 -5.75
C ASP A 48 8.77 -9.51 -5.17
N ASP A 49 8.43 -9.13 -3.94
CA ASP A 49 7.11 -9.39 -3.34
C ASP A 49 6.00 -8.76 -4.18
N VAL A 50 6.19 -7.51 -4.61
CA VAL A 50 5.24 -6.79 -5.45
C VAL A 50 5.06 -7.49 -6.79
N ALA A 51 6.16 -7.87 -7.45
CA ALA A 51 6.13 -8.57 -8.73
C ALA A 51 5.44 -9.93 -8.63
N THR A 52 5.70 -10.67 -7.57
CA THR A 52 5.11 -11.99 -7.34
C THR A 52 3.61 -11.91 -7.07
N ALA A 53 3.18 -10.97 -6.24
CA ALA A 53 1.78 -10.83 -5.88
C ALA A 53 0.87 -10.48 -7.06
N GLY A 54 1.37 -9.67 -7.99
CA GLY A 54 0.60 -9.24 -9.17
C GLY A 54 0.72 -10.15 -10.38
N HIS A 55 1.59 -11.17 -10.36
CA HIS A 55 1.97 -11.95 -11.53
C HIS A 55 0.78 -12.54 -12.29
N ASP A 56 -0.20 -13.09 -11.58
CA ASP A 56 -1.37 -13.75 -12.17
C ASP A 56 -2.41 -12.78 -12.74
N TYR A 57 -2.30 -11.50 -12.42
CA TYR A 57 -3.31 -10.48 -12.74
C TYR A 57 -2.79 -9.40 -13.68
N TYR A 58 -1.50 -9.13 -13.63
CA TYR A 58 -0.89 -8.05 -14.40
C TYR A 58 0.54 -8.42 -14.82
N ASN A 59 0.83 -8.35 -16.10
CA ASN A 59 2.17 -8.62 -16.59
C ASN A 59 3.14 -7.50 -16.17
N LYS A 60 4.11 -7.82 -15.33
CA LYS A 60 5.14 -6.90 -14.84
C LYS A 60 6.06 -6.34 -15.92
N GLU A 61 6.09 -6.98 -17.09
CA GLU A 61 6.94 -6.57 -18.22
C GLU A 61 6.25 -5.53 -19.11
N LEU A 62 4.98 -5.21 -18.86
CA LEU A 62 4.29 -4.14 -19.56
C LEU A 62 4.99 -2.81 -19.32
N ARG A 63 5.48 -2.23 -20.40
CA ARG A 63 6.10 -0.91 -20.38
C ARG A 63 5.01 0.14 -20.56
N GLY A 64 4.78 0.93 -19.54
CA GLY A 64 3.72 1.96 -19.60
C GLY A 64 3.31 2.46 -18.20
N GLY A 65 4.25 2.55 -17.28
CA GLY A 65 4.06 3.09 -15.96
C GLY A 65 3.93 2.02 -14.87
N GLU A 66 3.35 2.43 -13.75
CA GLU A 66 3.34 1.68 -12.47
C GLU A 66 2.09 0.79 -12.27
N GLY A 67 1.31 0.50 -13.31
CA GLY A 67 0.05 -0.26 -13.18
C GLY A 67 0.24 -1.62 -12.46
N HIS A 68 1.35 -2.31 -12.69
CA HIS A 68 1.67 -3.54 -11.96
C HIS A 68 1.83 -3.32 -10.44
N MET A 69 2.38 -2.18 -10.03
CA MET A 69 2.52 -1.84 -8.61
C MET A 69 1.17 -1.51 -7.97
N GLU A 70 0.29 -0.82 -8.68
CA GLU A 70 -1.06 -0.50 -8.21
C GLU A 70 -1.84 -1.78 -7.91
N VAL A 71 -1.86 -2.72 -8.86
CA VAL A 71 -2.56 -4.00 -8.71
C VAL A 71 -1.93 -4.85 -7.61
N SER A 72 -0.61 -5.01 -7.64
CA SER A 72 0.11 -5.83 -6.67
C SER A 72 -0.03 -5.31 -5.25
N LYS A 73 0.00 -4.00 -5.05
CA LYS A 73 -0.20 -3.40 -3.73
C LYS A 73 -1.60 -3.61 -3.19
N LEU A 74 -2.62 -3.53 -4.05
CA LEU A 74 -3.98 -3.87 -3.65
C LEU A 74 -4.05 -5.33 -3.16
N ILE A 75 -3.52 -6.26 -3.95
CA ILE A 75 -3.50 -7.69 -3.59
C ILE A 75 -2.75 -7.93 -2.28
N LEU A 76 -1.57 -7.36 -2.12
CA LEU A 76 -0.78 -7.49 -0.89
C LEU A 76 -1.50 -6.93 0.33
N ASN A 77 -2.21 -5.81 0.19
CA ASN A 77 -2.99 -5.25 1.29
C ASN A 77 -4.15 -6.14 1.70
N VAL A 78 -4.82 -6.76 0.72
CA VAL A 78 -5.95 -7.67 0.97
C VAL A 78 -5.48 -9.01 1.52
N VAL A 79 -4.58 -9.69 0.81
CA VAL A 79 -4.12 -11.05 1.16
C VAL A 79 -3.32 -11.07 2.46
N LYS A 80 -2.45 -10.09 2.68
CA LYS A 80 -1.66 -9.97 3.91
C LYS A 80 -2.40 -9.23 5.04
N ASN A 81 -3.66 -8.84 4.81
CA ASN A 81 -4.48 -8.07 5.75
C ASN A 81 -3.77 -6.85 6.38
N LYS A 82 -2.98 -6.16 5.56
CA LYS A 82 -2.16 -5.02 6.02
C LYS A 82 -2.96 -3.74 6.21
N ALA A 83 -4.12 -3.64 5.58
CA ALA A 83 -4.97 -2.46 5.62
C ALA A 83 -6.44 -2.84 5.46
N THR A 84 -7.30 -2.25 6.27
CA THR A 84 -8.76 -2.42 6.17
C THR A 84 -9.33 -1.79 4.90
N MET A 85 -8.67 -0.75 4.37
CA MET A 85 -9.08 -0.04 3.15
C MET A 85 -7.87 0.34 2.31
N THR A 86 -7.99 0.20 1.00
CA THR A 86 -7.00 0.72 0.04
C THR A 86 -7.60 1.87 -0.75
N LEU A 87 -6.94 3.02 -0.70
CA LEU A 87 -7.29 4.21 -1.48
C LEU A 87 -6.29 4.40 -2.61
N SER A 88 -6.77 4.35 -3.85
CA SER A 88 -5.97 4.66 -5.04
C SER A 88 -6.32 6.07 -5.52
N VAL A 89 -5.37 6.96 -5.42
CA VAL A 89 -5.53 8.37 -5.86
C VAL A 89 -4.71 8.57 -7.13
N LYS A 90 -5.35 8.99 -8.19
CA LYS A 90 -4.73 9.20 -9.49
C LYS A 90 -5.16 10.52 -10.13
N PRO A 91 -4.31 11.13 -10.96
CA PRO A 91 -4.73 12.26 -11.77
C PRO A 91 -5.74 11.82 -12.82
N PHE A 92 -6.59 12.73 -13.25
CA PHE A 92 -7.54 12.49 -14.34
C PHE A 92 -6.79 12.07 -15.61
N GLY A 93 -7.26 10.99 -16.23
CA GLY A 93 -6.66 10.48 -17.47
C GLY A 93 -5.29 9.81 -17.28
N CYS A 94 -4.94 9.37 -16.08
CA CYS A 94 -3.73 8.58 -15.86
C CYS A 94 -3.78 7.29 -16.69
N MET A 95 -2.89 7.20 -17.69
CA MET A 95 -2.94 6.13 -18.68
C MET A 95 -2.79 4.72 -18.10
N PRO A 96 -1.82 4.40 -17.22
CA PRO A 96 -1.70 3.06 -16.66
C PRO A 96 -2.89 2.70 -15.76
N SER A 97 -3.42 3.64 -14.99
CA SER A 97 -4.54 3.39 -14.09
C SER A 97 -5.87 3.24 -14.85
N SER A 98 -6.23 4.23 -15.68
CA SER A 98 -7.52 4.23 -16.38
C SER A 98 -7.59 3.19 -17.48
N GLY A 99 -6.46 2.90 -18.16
CA GLY A 99 -6.43 1.98 -19.28
C GLY A 99 -6.41 0.50 -18.88
N VAL A 100 -5.76 0.15 -17.79
CA VAL A 100 -5.52 -1.26 -17.43
C VAL A 100 -5.77 -1.57 -15.98
N SER A 101 -5.13 -0.87 -15.03
CA SER A 101 -5.15 -1.27 -13.63
C SER A 101 -6.54 -1.19 -13.00
N ASP A 102 -7.39 -0.23 -13.39
CA ASP A 102 -8.75 -0.11 -12.89
C ASP A 102 -9.61 -1.34 -13.18
N GLY A 103 -9.50 -1.91 -14.39
CA GLY A 103 -10.21 -3.14 -14.74
C GLY A 103 -9.74 -4.33 -13.91
N VAL A 104 -8.43 -4.49 -13.75
CA VAL A 104 -7.85 -5.56 -12.93
C VAL A 104 -8.18 -5.38 -11.45
N GLN A 105 -8.17 -4.15 -10.94
CA GLN A 105 -8.55 -3.87 -9.55
C GLN A 105 -10.02 -4.23 -9.27
N SER A 106 -10.90 -4.02 -10.25
CA SER A 106 -12.30 -4.46 -10.17
C SER A 106 -12.41 -5.98 -10.04
N LEU A 107 -11.63 -6.73 -10.83
CA LEU A 107 -11.56 -8.19 -10.73
C LEU A 107 -11.03 -8.65 -9.37
N VAL A 108 -10.02 -7.96 -8.82
CA VAL A 108 -9.49 -8.26 -7.48
C VAL A 108 -10.57 -8.07 -6.42
N THR A 109 -11.36 -7.00 -6.49
CA THR A 109 -12.44 -6.75 -5.53
C THR A 109 -13.62 -7.71 -5.68
N GLU A 110 -13.85 -8.24 -6.87
CA GLU A 110 -14.83 -9.31 -7.09
C GLU A 110 -14.38 -10.64 -6.46
N ARG A 111 -13.09 -10.96 -6.59
CA ARG A 111 -12.51 -12.18 -6.02
C ARG A 111 -12.38 -12.13 -4.49
N TRP A 112 -12.16 -10.95 -3.94
CA TRP A 112 -12.10 -10.70 -2.50
C TRP A 112 -13.14 -9.64 -2.11
N PRO A 113 -14.42 -10.04 -1.93
CA PRO A 113 -15.51 -9.09 -1.62
C PRO A 113 -15.32 -8.31 -0.32
N GLU A 114 -14.48 -8.82 0.57
CA GLU A 114 -14.09 -8.14 1.80
C GLU A 114 -13.13 -6.97 1.58
N ALA A 115 -12.50 -6.89 0.42
CA ALA A 115 -11.58 -5.81 0.09
C ALA A 115 -12.33 -4.49 -0.07
N ILE A 116 -12.03 -3.52 0.77
CA ILE A 116 -12.54 -2.16 0.64
C ILE A 116 -11.56 -1.37 -0.22
N PHE A 117 -11.89 -1.22 -1.50
CA PHE A 117 -11.08 -0.50 -2.46
C PHE A 117 -11.80 0.73 -2.99
N CYS A 118 -11.17 1.88 -2.91
CA CYS A 118 -11.68 3.16 -3.41
C CYS A 118 -10.70 3.77 -4.41
N ALA A 119 -11.06 3.74 -5.69
CA ALA A 119 -10.34 4.48 -6.73
C ALA A 119 -10.95 5.86 -6.91
N VAL A 120 -10.14 6.90 -6.84
CA VAL A 120 -10.57 8.29 -7.07
C VAL A 120 -9.63 9.00 -8.04
N GLU A 121 -10.22 9.70 -8.98
CA GLU A 121 -9.51 10.60 -9.88
C GLU A 121 -9.54 12.01 -9.31
N THR A 122 -8.38 12.68 -9.38
CA THR A 122 -8.26 14.08 -8.99
C THR A 122 -8.34 14.96 -10.23
N SER A 123 -9.37 15.77 -10.29
CA SER A 123 -9.52 16.88 -11.25
C SER A 123 -9.62 18.19 -10.49
N GLY A 124 -9.25 19.32 -11.13
CA GLY A 124 -9.19 20.61 -10.45
C GLY A 124 -10.51 21.09 -9.82
N ASP A 125 -11.64 20.56 -10.28
CA ASP A 125 -13.02 20.89 -9.87
C ASP A 125 -13.74 19.74 -9.16
N GLY A 126 -13.10 18.60 -8.97
CA GLY A 126 -13.69 17.37 -8.46
C GLY A 126 -13.74 17.21 -6.94
N ALA A 127 -13.39 18.24 -6.15
CA ALA A 127 -13.21 18.15 -4.71
C ALA A 127 -14.43 17.57 -3.97
N VAL A 128 -15.65 17.96 -4.33
CA VAL A 128 -16.88 17.49 -3.67
C VAL A 128 -17.09 16.00 -3.92
N ASN A 129 -16.92 15.55 -5.16
CA ASN A 129 -17.05 14.14 -5.53
C ASN A 129 -15.98 13.28 -4.84
N PHE A 130 -14.75 13.78 -4.81
CA PHE A 130 -13.65 13.13 -4.10
C PHE A 130 -13.99 12.95 -2.62
N TYR A 131 -14.39 14.02 -1.93
CA TYR A 131 -14.77 13.98 -0.52
C TYR A 131 -15.90 13.01 -0.25
N SER A 132 -16.99 13.08 -1.01
CA SER A 132 -18.16 12.22 -0.83
C SER A 132 -17.81 10.74 -0.98
N ARG A 133 -17.06 10.38 -2.01
CA ARG A 133 -16.62 9.00 -2.24
C ARG A 133 -15.73 8.50 -1.12
N VAL A 134 -14.71 9.27 -0.75
CA VAL A 134 -13.79 8.90 0.33
C VAL A 134 -14.54 8.72 1.64
N GLN A 135 -15.46 9.63 1.99
CA GLN A 135 -16.26 9.52 3.22
C GLN A 135 -17.14 8.26 3.24
N MET A 136 -17.75 7.90 2.12
CA MET A 136 -18.54 6.67 2.02
C MET A 136 -17.68 5.42 2.27
N PHE A 137 -16.51 5.35 1.67
CA PHE A 137 -15.61 4.20 1.86
C PHE A 137 -14.98 4.19 3.25
N LEU A 138 -14.66 5.34 3.83
CA LEU A 138 -14.20 5.46 5.22
C LEU A 138 -15.27 4.98 6.21
N PHE A 139 -16.55 5.26 5.95
CA PHE A 139 -17.62 4.74 6.77
C PHE A 139 -17.62 3.20 6.79
N LYS A 140 -17.55 2.57 5.60
CA LYS A 140 -17.44 1.11 5.49
C LYS A 140 -16.19 0.57 6.19
N ALA A 141 -15.05 1.22 6.01
CA ALA A 141 -13.80 0.82 6.64
C ALA A 141 -13.85 0.89 8.16
N ARG A 142 -14.51 1.93 8.71
CA ARG A 142 -14.70 2.04 10.17
C ARG A 142 -15.58 0.93 10.72
N GLN A 143 -16.67 0.59 10.02
CA GLN A 143 -17.54 -0.51 10.45
C GLN A 143 -16.77 -1.84 10.46
N ARG A 144 -15.98 -2.10 9.41
CA ARG A 144 -15.17 -3.30 9.35
C ARG A 144 -14.08 -3.33 10.42
N ALA A 145 -13.34 -2.26 10.59
CA ALA A 145 -12.30 -2.17 11.62
C ALA A 145 -12.87 -2.37 13.03
N LEU A 146 -14.07 -1.86 13.30
CA LEU A 146 -14.75 -2.09 14.57
C LEU A 146 -15.14 -3.56 14.74
N ALA A 147 -15.67 -4.20 13.70
CA ALA A 147 -16.01 -5.62 13.74
C ALA A 147 -14.75 -6.50 13.94
N GLU A 148 -13.67 -6.22 13.24
CA GLU A 148 -12.39 -6.91 13.38
C GLU A 148 -11.82 -6.73 14.81
N TYR A 149 -11.90 -5.52 15.35
CA TYR A 149 -11.47 -5.22 16.72
C TYR A 149 -12.30 -5.99 17.76
N THR A 150 -13.64 -5.99 17.61
CA THR A 150 -14.53 -6.72 18.53
C THR A 150 -14.25 -8.22 18.47
N ALA A 151 -14.12 -8.78 17.26
CA ALA A 151 -13.78 -10.19 17.08
C ALA A 151 -12.42 -10.56 17.70
N ALA A 152 -11.44 -9.67 17.61
CA ALA A 152 -10.13 -9.88 18.23
C ALA A 152 -10.22 -9.87 19.77
N LEU A 153 -11.00 -8.96 20.37
CA LEU A 153 -11.24 -8.96 21.81
C LEU A 153 -11.91 -10.25 22.27
N GLU A 154 -12.94 -10.70 21.58
CA GLU A 154 -13.65 -11.94 21.87
C GLU A 154 -12.73 -13.17 21.75
N ALA A 155 -11.94 -13.24 20.68
CA ALA A 155 -11.00 -14.34 20.44
C ALA A 155 -9.94 -14.46 21.54
N HIS A 156 -9.53 -13.36 22.13
CA HIS A 156 -8.55 -13.33 23.22
C HIS A 156 -9.18 -13.32 24.62
N GLY A 157 -10.50 -13.23 24.72
CA GLY A 157 -11.22 -13.22 26.00
C GLY A 157 -10.90 -11.99 26.86
N VAL A 158 -10.56 -10.87 26.23
CA VAL A 158 -10.18 -9.62 26.91
C VAL A 158 -11.20 -8.50 26.63
N THR A 159 -11.34 -7.60 27.57
CA THR A 159 -12.20 -6.42 27.41
C THR A 159 -11.41 -5.22 26.92
N GLU A 160 -12.09 -4.28 26.28
CA GLU A 160 -11.48 -3.01 25.87
C GLU A 160 -10.83 -2.26 27.05
N ALA A 161 -11.44 -2.32 28.24
CA ALA A 161 -10.90 -1.68 29.43
C ALA A 161 -9.56 -2.28 29.85
N GLU A 162 -9.44 -3.59 29.85
CA GLU A 162 -8.19 -4.30 30.19
C GLU A 162 -7.08 -3.98 29.18
N VAL A 163 -7.41 -3.98 27.88
CA VAL A 163 -6.44 -3.60 26.83
C VAL A 163 -5.99 -2.15 27.01
N ARG A 164 -6.91 -1.24 27.28
CA ARG A 164 -6.62 0.18 27.50
C ARG A 164 -5.73 0.41 28.72
N ASP A 165 -5.99 -0.29 29.81
CA ASP A 165 -5.19 -0.18 31.03
C ASP A 165 -3.80 -0.80 30.85
N PHE A 166 -3.69 -1.92 30.16
CA PHE A 166 -2.41 -2.52 29.79
C PHE A 166 -1.56 -1.57 28.94
N VAL A 167 -2.17 -0.90 27.96
CA VAL A 167 -1.46 0.00 27.05
C VAL A 167 -0.96 1.26 27.75
N LYS A 168 -1.69 1.82 28.73
CA LYS A 168 -1.35 3.10 29.41
C LYS A 168 0.07 3.19 29.96
N GLY A 169 0.64 2.10 30.44
CA GLY A 169 1.98 2.05 31.02
C GLY A 169 3.09 1.66 30.03
N THR A 170 2.77 1.44 28.77
CA THR A 170 3.69 0.89 27.77
C THR A 170 4.01 1.90 26.67
N LYS A 171 5.06 1.62 25.88
CA LYS A 171 5.39 2.40 24.68
C LYS A 171 4.24 2.44 23.65
N TRP A 172 3.32 1.50 23.71
CA TRP A 172 2.15 1.40 22.83
C TRP A 172 1.09 2.47 23.09
N ALA A 173 1.17 3.17 24.22
CA ALA A 173 0.33 4.34 24.49
C ALA A 173 0.58 5.49 23.51
N HIS A 174 1.78 5.54 22.93
CA HIS A 174 2.12 6.57 21.98
C HIS A 174 1.66 6.17 20.57
N PRO A 175 0.90 7.02 19.86
CA PRO A 175 0.28 6.67 18.57
C PRO A 175 1.29 6.33 17.45
N LEU A 176 2.55 6.75 17.57
CA LEU A 176 3.61 6.46 16.61
C LEU A 176 4.34 5.14 16.89
N HIS A 177 4.14 4.53 18.05
CA HIS A 177 4.66 3.20 18.36
C HIS A 177 3.65 2.15 17.94
N ARG A 178 3.56 1.88 16.65
CA ARG A 178 2.78 0.74 16.16
C ARG A 178 3.65 -0.49 16.10
N SER A 179 3.08 -1.64 16.46
CA SER A 179 3.74 -2.93 16.23
C SER A 179 3.94 -3.12 14.72
N PRO A 180 5.13 -3.46 14.25
CA PRO A 180 5.29 -3.93 12.88
C PRO A 180 4.48 -5.22 12.73
N HIS A 181 3.63 -5.26 11.73
CA HIS A 181 2.90 -6.46 11.34
C HIS A 181 3.81 -7.39 10.55
#